data_2bbd77da0e5416c49bf86ff70e2fa2b7
#
_entry.id   2bbd77da0e5416c49bf86ff70e2fa2b7
#
_cell.length_a   1.000
_cell.length_b   1.000
_cell.length_c   1.000
_cell.angle_alpha   90.00
_cell.angle_beta   90.00
_cell.angle_gamma   90.00
#
_symmetry.space_group_name_H-M   'P 1'
#
loop_
_entity.id
_entity.type
_entity.pdbx_description
1 polymer ?
#
loop_
_entity_poly.entity_id
_entity_poly.type
_entity_poly.pdbx_seq_one_letter_code
_entity_poly.pdbx_strand_id
1 'polypeptide(L)'
;MNVYDFDGTIYNGDSSINIYFFLLKRYPKLIAYFPKQMLGIVKYKLHLSSKEEMKEMYFSFLKGVRTDKTFVDDFWKQNQNKIKEWYLNQKRKDDVIISASPEFLLKPICEILGVENLIATKVELSSGKFLSKNCHGAEKVIRFKEDFSEMEIDAFYSDSRSDTYTVSYTHLTLPTIYSV
;
A
#
# COMPACT_ATOMS: atom_id res chain seq x y z
N MET A 1 18.79 -8.97 0.37
CA MET A 1 17.80 -7.89 0.59
C MET A 1 16.64 -8.39 1.44
N ASN A 2 16.00 -7.52 2.22
CA ASN A 2 14.72 -7.86 2.85
C ASN A 2 13.56 -7.28 2.04
N VAL A 3 12.41 -7.96 2.10
CA VAL A 3 11.17 -7.51 1.46
C VAL A 3 10.12 -7.27 2.53
N TYR A 4 9.43 -6.14 2.46
CA TYR A 4 8.45 -5.72 3.46
C TYR A 4 7.12 -5.36 2.83
N ASP A 5 6.01 -5.86 3.41
CA ASP A 5 4.73 -5.20 3.23
C ASP A 5 4.72 -3.86 3.97
N PHE A 6 3.82 -2.94 3.60
CA PHE A 6 3.82 -1.60 4.18
C PHE A 6 2.78 -1.45 5.29
N ASP A 7 1.50 -1.54 4.94
CA ASP A 7 0.38 -1.31 5.87
C ASP A 7 0.28 -2.45 6.88
N GLY A 8 0.14 -2.12 8.18
CA GLY A 8 0.16 -3.10 9.26
C GLY A 8 1.57 -3.63 9.61
N THR A 9 2.49 -3.66 8.65
CA THR A 9 3.85 -4.18 8.82
C THR A 9 4.84 -3.07 9.20
N ILE A 10 5.23 -2.20 8.26
CA ILE A 10 6.10 -1.05 8.51
C ILE A 10 5.33 0.10 9.17
N TYR A 11 4.14 0.35 8.66
CA TYR A 11 3.27 1.45 9.09
C TYR A 11 2.19 0.94 10.05
N ASN A 12 2.01 1.63 11.17
CA ASN A 12 0.98 1.30 12.15
C ASN A 12 -0.38 1.81 11.66
N GLY A 13 -1.11 0.97 10.94
CA GLY A 13 -2.42 1.23 10.37
C GLY A 13 -2.46 1.00 8.85
N ASP A 14 -3.52 1.49 8.22
CA ASP A 14 -3.73 1.46 6.76
C ASP A 14 -3.55 2.88 6.20
N SER A 15 -2.52 3.05 5.37
CA SER A 15 -2.16 4.36 4.80
C SER A 15 -3.23 4.90 3.86
N SER A 16 -3.91 4.02 3.12
CA SER A 16 -4.99 4.39 2.20
C SER A 16 -6.23 4.88 2.95
N ILE A 17 -6.54 4.29 4.09
CA ILE A 17 -7.62 4.74 4.97
C ILE A 17 -7.23 6.06 5.66
N ASN A 18 -6.01 6.15 6.16
CA ASN A 18 -5.55 7.32 6.90
C ASN A 18 -5.48 8.57 6.01
N ILE A 19 -5.02 8.45 4.74
CA ILE A 19 -5.02 9.60 3.81
C ILE A 19 -6.43 10.03 3.45
N TYR A 20 -7.39 9.12 3.33
CA TYR A 20 -8.80 9.47 3.12
C TYR A 20 -9.33 10.33 4.25
N PHE A 21 -9.14 9.94 5.51
CA PHE A 21 -9.57 10.74 6.65
C PHE A 21 -8.82 12.06 6.79
N PHE A 22 -7.52 12.08 6.47
CA PHE A 22 -6.74 13.31 6.41
C PHE A 22 -7.33 14.29 5.39
N LEU A 23 -7.63 13.81 4.19
CA LEU A 23 -8.22 14.62 3.13
C LEU A 23 -9.66 15.02 3.43
N LEU A 24 -10.44 14.17 4.07
CA LEU A 24 -11.82 14.49 4.46
C LEU A 24 -11.87 15.64 5.46
N LYS A 25 -10.91 15.72 6.39
CA LYS A 25 -10.78 16.87 7.31
C LYS A 25 -10.46 18.17 6.56
N ARG A 26 -9.61 18.10 5.53
CA ARG A 26 -9.21 19.26 4.72
C ARG A 26 -10.24 19.66 3.69
N TYR A 27 -10.96 18.69 3.14
CA TYR A 27 -11.97 18.83 2.10
C TYR A 27 -13.27 18.10 2.49
N PRO A 28 -14.12 18.67 3.36
CA PRO A 28 -15.32 17.97 3.84
C PRO A 28 -16.29 17.54 2.73
N LYS A 29 -16.25 18.20 1.57
CA LYS A 29 -17.05 17.82 0.38
C LYS A 29 -16.77 16.41 -0.12
N LEU A 30 -15.63 15.81 0.23
CA LEU A 30 -15.30 14.42 -0.14
C LEU A 30 -16.27 13.40 0.46
N ILE A 31 -17.03 13.77 1.49
CA ILE A 31 -18.08 12.92 2.06
C ILE A 31 -19.13 12.52 1.00
N ALA A 32 -19.31 13.32 -0.07
CA ALA A 32 -20.21 12.99 -1.16
C ALA A 32 -19.84 11.70 -1.90
N TYR A 33 -18.59 11.22 -1.79
CA TYR A 33 -18.14 9.95 -2.36
C TYR A 33 -18.44 8.75 -1.48
N PHE A 34 -18.79 8.97 -0.21
CA PHE A 34 -19.03 7.92 0.78
C PHE A 34 -20.10 6.89 0.33
N PRO A 35 -21.26 7.27 -0.23
CA PRO A 35 -22.25 6.30 -0.70
C PRO A 35 -21.68 5.35 -1.78
N LYS A 36 -20.83 5.87 -2.68
CA LYS A 36 -20.18 5.06 -3.71
C LYS A 36 -19.14 4.09 -3.11
N GLN A 37 -18.38 4.55 -2.13
CA GLN A 37 -17.43 3.72 -1.40
C GLN A 37 -18.12 2.57 -0.68
N MET A 38 -19.23 2.87 0.03
CA MET A 38 -20.04 1.86 0.70
C MET A 38 -20.66 0.85 -0.28
N LEU A 39 -21.16 1.32 -1.42
CA LEU A 39 -21.66 0.45 -2.48
C LEU A 39 -20.58 -0.52 -2.97
N GLY A 40 -19.34 -0.05 -3.15
CA GLY A 40 -18.19 -0.89 -3.52
C GLY A 40 -17.93 -2.00 -2.50
N ILE A 41 -17.92 -1.67 -1.22
CA ILE A 41 -17.72 -2.63 -0.13
C ILE A 41 -18.85 -3.66 -0.10
N VAL A 42 -20.12 -3.22 -0.25
CA VAL A 42 -21.28 -4.12 -0.26
C VAL A 42 -21.22 -5.08 -1.45
N LYS A 43 -20.96 -4.57 -2.67
CA LYS A 43 -20.81 -5.40 -3.86
C LYS A 43 -19.71 -6.45 -3.69
N TYR A 44 -18.56 -6.05 -3.16
CA TYR A 44 -17.44 -6.96 -2.91
C TYR A 44 -17.81 -8.05 -1.90
N LYS A 45 -18.45 -7.70 -0.79
CA LYS A 45 -18.92 -8.67 0.23
C LYS A 45 -19.98 -9.64 -0.31
N LEU A 46 -20.78 -9.20 -1.26
CA LEU A 46 -21.77 -10.03 -1.95
C LEU A 46 -21.20 -10.80 -3.15
N HIS A 47 -19.87 -10.76 -3.35
CA HIS A 47 -19.19 -11.37 -4.51
C HIS A 47 -19.68 -10.88 -5.89
N LEU A 48 -20.21 -9.65 -5.94
CA LEU A 48 -20.72 -9.00 -7.17
C LEU A 48 -19.68 -8.10 -7.84
N SER A 49 -18.50 -7.93 -7.24
CA SER A 49 -17.40 -7.16 -7.81
C SER A 49 -16.06 -7.71 -7.35
N SER A 50 -15.01 -7.42 -8.13
CA SER A 50 -13.63 -7.74 -7.76
C SER A 50 -13.11 -6.83 -6.63
N LYS A 51 -11.95 -7.20 -6.06
CA LYS A 51 -11.27 -6.37 -5.07
C LYS A 51 -10.73 -5.08 -5.70
N GLU A 52 -10.32 -5.13 -6.96
CA GLU A 52 -9.91 -3.97 -7.76
C GLU A 52 -11.06 -2.98 -7.93
N GLU A 53 -12.21 -3.44 -8.41
CA GLU A 53 -13.40 -2.60 -8.59
C GLU A 53 -13.83 -1.95 -7.28
N MET A 54 -13.84 -2.69 -6.18
CA MET A 54 -14.14 -2.16 -4.86
C MET A 54 -13.16 -1.05 -4.48
N LYS A 55 -11.85 -1.26 -4.68
CA LYS A 55 -10.82 -0.26 -4.39
C LYS A 55 -10.92 0.96 -5.32
N GLU A 56 -11.23 0.80 -6.60
CA GLU A 56 -11.48 1.94 -7.50
C GLU A 56 -12.69 2.77 -7.04
N MET A 57 -13.76 2.11 -6.58
CA MET A 57 -14.90 2.81 -5.98
C MET A 57 -14.48 3.53 -4.70
N TYR A 58 -13.63 2.94 -3.89
CA TYR A 58 -13.06 3.57 -2.70
C TYR A 58 -12.23 4.80 -3.07
N PHE A 59 -11.27 4.69 -3.99
CA PHE A 59 -10.40 5.81 -4.40
C PHE A 59 -11.09 6.87 -5.26
N SER A 60 -12.37 6.69 -5.62
CA SER A 60 -13.11 7.68 -6.43
C SER A 60 -13.14 9.08 -5.81
N PHE A 61 -12.88 9.21 -4.50
CA PHE A 61 -12.78 10.51 -3.81
C PHE A 61 -11.63 11.39 -4.33
N LEU A 62 -10.61 10.77 -4.95
CA LEU A 62 -9.50 11.52 -5.55
C LEU A 62 -9.96 12.52 -6.63
N LYS A 63 -11.10 12.25 -7.28
CA LYS A 63 -11.72 13.21 -8.22
C LYS A 63 -12.07 14.57 -7.59
N GLY A 64 -12.27 14.59 -6.27
CA GLY A 64 -12.58 15.81 -5.52
C GLY A 64 -11.35 16.48 -4.91
N VAL A 65 -10.16 15.93 -5.14
CA VAL A 65 -8.90 16.46 -4.61
C VAL A 65 -8.13 17.16 -5.73
N ARG A 66 -7.40 18.24 -5.40
CA ARG A 66 -6.49 18.86 -6.36
C ARG A 66 -5.38 17.89 -6.74
N THR A 67 -5.01 17.84 -8.00
CA THR A 67 -4.01 16.92 -8.55
C THR A 67 -2.56 17.28 -8.22
N ASP A 68 -2.33 18.44 -7.55
CA ASP A 68 -1.01 18.72 -6.98
C ASP A 68 -0.71 17.71 -5.86
N LYS A 69 0.42 17.04 -5.93
CA LYS A 69 0.78 15.98 -4.97
C LYS A 69 1.15 16.51 -3.58
N THR A 70 1.07 17.81 -3.34
CA THR A 70 1.48 18.45 -2.08
C THR A 70 0.71 17.91 -0.86
N PHE A 71 -0.52 17.43 -1.06
CA PHE A 71 -1.28 16.83 0.03
C PHE A 71 -0.68 15.51 0.55
N VAL A 72 0.08 14.78 -0.28
CA VAL A 72 0.76 13.54 0.14
C VAL A 72 1.93 13.87 1.05
N ASP A 73 2.70 14.91 0.71
CA ASP A 73 3.80 15.39 1.55
C ASP A 73 3.27 15.90 2.89
N ASP A 74 2.16 16.68 2.87
CA ASP A 74 1.51 17.16 4.08
C ASP A 74 0.97 16.01 4.95
N PHE A 75 0.44 14.96 4.31
CA PHE A 75 0.00 13.74 5.00
C PHE A 75 1.17 13.07 5.72
N TRP A 76 2.30 12.86 5.04
CA TRP A 76 3.44 12.17 5.63
C TRP A 76 4.14 13.01 6.70
N LYS A 77 4.20 14.34 6.60
CA LYS A 77 4.68 15.21 7.70
C LYS A 77 3.94 14.94 9.02
N GLN A 78 2.65 14.58 8.95
CA GLN A 78 1.83 14.33 10.14
C GLN A 78 1.79 12.85 10.55
N ASN A 79 2.10 11.93 9.66
CA ASN A 79 1.90 10.50 9.89
C ASN A 79 3.18 9.65 9.84
N GLN A 80 4.34 10.22 9.53
CA GLN A 80 5.61 9.48 9.52
C GLN A 80 5.98 8.89 10.91
N ASN A 81 5.48 9.47 11.99
CA ASN A 81 5.65 8.95 13.34
C ASN A 81 4.93 7.61 13.59
N LYS A 82 4.08 7.18 12.67
CA LYS A 82 3.46 5.85 12.68
C LYS A 82 4.33 4.77 12.03
N ILE A 83 5.48 5.13 11.46
CA ILE A 83 6.47 4.14 11.04
C ILE A 83 7.00 3.45 12.29
N LYS A 84 6.95 2.12 12.30
CA LYS A 84 7.32 1.33 13.46
C LYS A 84 8.84 1.40 13.70
N GLU A 85 9.23 1.58 14.96
CA GLU A 85 10.63 1.77 15.36
C GLU A 85 11.51 0.57 15.00
N TRP A 86 10.98 -0.66 15.14
CA TRP A 86 11.72 -1.85 14.78
C TRP A 86 12.19 -1.84 13.31
N TYR A 87 11.36 -1.33 12.40
CA TYR A 87 11.72 -1.19 10.99
C TYR A 87 12.82 -0.14 10.80
N LEU A 88 12.69 1.03 11.46
CA LEU A 88 13.70 2.10 11.38
C LEU A 88 15.08 1.64 11.83
N ASN A 89 15.14 0.73 12.80
CA ASN A 89 16.39 0.21 13.36
C ASN A 89 17.08 -0.83 12.46
N GLN A 90 16.36 -1.46 11.52
CA GLN A 90 16.92 -2.53 10.69
C GLN A 90 16.86 -2.27 9.18
N LYS A 91 16.14 -1.22 8.75
CA LYS A 91 16.00 -0.91 7.32
C LYS A 91 17.33 -0.74 6.62
N ARG A 92 17.40 -1.20 5.38
CA ARG A 92 18.56 -1.07 4.49
C ARG A 92 18.15 -0.38 3.19
N LYS A 93 19.11 0.23 2.51
CA LYS A 93 18.88 0.93 1.25
C LYS A 93 18.40 -0.01 0.14
N ASP A 94 18.90 -1.24 0.14
CA ASP A 94 18.60 -2.31 -0.81
C ASP A 94 17.30 -3.07 -0.49
N ASP A 95 16.59 -2.72 0.58
CA ASP A 95 15.31 -3.32 0.91
C ASP A 95 14.24 -2.99 -0.13
N VAL A 96 13.25 -3.88 -0.27
CA VAL A 96 12.10 -3.70 -1.16
C VAL A 96 10.84 -3.52 -0.34
N ILE A 97 10.10 -2.46 -0.59
CA ILE A 97 8.74 -2.29 -0.06
C ILE A 97 7.76 -2.75 -1.15
N ILE A 98 6.90 -3.73 -0.80
CA ILE A 98 5.90 -4.26 -1.72
C ILE A 98 4.51 -4.15 -1.12
N SER A 99 3.61 -3.35 -1.73
CA SER A 99 2.33 -2.99 -1.12
C SER A 99 1.17 -2.92 -2.10
N ALA A 100 -0.03 -3.24 -1.58
CA ALA A 100 -1.28 -3.03 -2.29
C ALA A 100 -1.80 -1.58 -2.22
N SER A 101 -1.11 -0.69 -1.50
CA SER A 101 -1.42 0.73 -1.42
C SER A 101 -0.93 1.49 -2.67
N PRO A 102 -1.49 2.68 -2.96
CA PRO A 102 -1.10 3.43 -4.15
C PRO A 102 0.36 3.87 -4.17
N GLU A 103 1.03 3.71 -5.31
CA GLU A 103 2.42 4.13 -5.51
C GLU A 103 2.62 5.62 -5.21
N PHE A 104 1.70 6.50 -5.67
CA PHE A 104 1.79 7.94 -5.44
C PHE A 104 1.78 8.29 -3.95
N LEU A 105 1.14 7.47 -3.13
CA LEU A 105 1.07 7.64 -1.68
C LEU A 105 2.36 7.18 -1.00
N LEU A 106 2.91 6.03 -1.42
CA LEU A 106 4.05 5.42 -0.74
C LEU A 106 5.41 5.97 -1.21
N LYS A 107 5.52 6.44 -2.45
CA LYS A 107 6.78 6.92 -2.99
C LYS A 107 7.43 8.02 -2.12
N PRO A 108 6.72 9.07 -1.65
CA PRO A 108 7.35 10.11 -0.82
C PRO A 108 7.85 9.58 0.53
N ILE A 109 7.15 8.63 1.15
CA ILE A 109 7.63 8.07 2.42
C ILE A 109 8.83 7.13 2.19
N CYS A 110 8.90 6.40 1.08
CA CYS A 110 10.07 5.61 0.73
C CYS A 110 11.31 6.51 0.55
N GLU A 111 11.16 7.66 -0.08
CA GLU A 111 12.23 8.67 -0.21
C GLU A 111 12.71 9.18 1.16
N ILE A 112 11.77 9.49 2.08
CA ILE A 112 12.10 9.90 3.46
C ILE A 112 12.83 8.77 4.22
N LEU A 113 12.43 7.53 4.00
CA LEU A 113 13.05 6.35 4.63
C LEU A 113 14.39 5.96 4.00
N GLY A 114 14.73 6.51 2.82
CA GLY A 114 15.95 6.17 2.08
C GLY A 114 15.90 4.76 1.46
N VAL A 115 14.69 4.26 1.15
CA VAL A 115 14.48 2.98 0.46
C VAL A 115 14.19 3.25 -1.01
N GLU A 116 15.00 2.66 -1.89
CA GLU A 116 14.93 2.95 -3.34
C GLU A 116 13.93 2.06 -4.08
N ASN A 117 13.65 0.87 -3.55
CA ASN A 117 12.86 -0.13 -4.25
C ASN A 117 11.41 -0.17 -3.73
N LEU A 118 10.48 0.27 -4.56
CA LEU A 118 9.04 0.28 -4.26
C LEU A 118 8.27 -0.44 -5.37
N ILE A 119 7.56 -1.50 -5.00
CA ILE A 119 6.56 -2.17 -5.83
C ILE A 119 5.18 -1.89 -5.22
N ALA A 120 4.35 -1.10 -5.90
CA ALA A 120 3.07 -0.69 -5.38
C ALA A 120 1.98 -0.65 -6.46
N THR A 121 0.72 -0.51 -6.05
CA THR A 121 -0.39 -0.42 -7.01
C THR A 121 -0.35 0.94 -7.71
N LYS A 122 -0.30 0.94 -9.05
CA LYS A 122 -0.37 2.18 -9.83
C LYS A 122 -1.82 2.66 -9.92
N VAL A 123 -2.09 3.81 -9.33
CA VAL A 123 -3.42 4.43 -9.29
C VAL A 123 -3.34 5.81 -9.90
N GLU A 124 -4.29 6.12 -10.79
CA GLU A 124 -4.42 7.45 -11.39
C GLU A 124 -4.94 8.45 -10.37
N LEU A 125 -4.15 9.49 -10.08
CA LEU A 125 -4.46 10.48 -9.05
C LEU A 125 -5.72 11.29 -9.35
N SER A 126 -6.03 11.52 -10.63
CA SER A 126 -7.18 12.32 -11.07
C SER A 126 -8.52 11.60 -10.96
N SER A 127 -8.53 10.29 -11.00
CA SER A 127 -9.76 9.49 -11.08
C SER A 127 -9.91 8.41 -10.01
N GLY A 128 -8.79 7.98 -9.42
CA GLY A 128 -8.72 6.83 -8.51
C GLY A 128 -8.79 5.47 -9.23
N LYS A 129 -8.68 5.46 -10.57
CA LYS A 129 -8.65 4.21 -11.34
C LYS A 129 -7.29 3.54 -11.26
N PHE A 130 -7.31 2.24 -11.33
CA PHE A 130 -6.09 1.45 -11.38
C PHE A 130 -5.48 1.47 -12.78
N LEU A 131 -4.19 1.78 -12.85
CA LEU A 131 -3.38 1.73 -14.08
C LEU A 131 -2.66 0.38 -14.22
N SER A 132 -2.71 -0.46 -13.19
CA SER A 132 -2.14 -1.79 -13.12
C SER A 132 -3.02 -2.67 -12.25
N LYS A 133 -2.83 -3.99 -12.28
CA LYS A 133 -3.48 -4.88 -11.32
C LYS A 133 -3.15 -4.47 -9.89
N ASN A 134 -4.02 -4.80 -8.95
CA ASN A 134 -3.77 -4.56 -7.52
C ASN A 134 -2.59 -5.40 -7.03
N CYS A 135 -1.55 -4.76 -6.50
CA CYS A 135 -0.35 -5.43 -5.98
C CYS A 135 -0.64 -6.16 -4.66
N HIS A 136 -1.40 -7.27 -4.75
CA HIS A 136 -1.90 -8.02 -3.59
C HIS A 136 -1.82 -9.53 -3.85
N GLY A 137 -1.46 -10.31 -2.81
CA GLY A 137 -1.38 -11.76 -2.91
C GLY A 137 -0.38 -12.23 -3.97
N ALA A 138 -0.80 -13.08 -4.89
CA ALA A 138 0.06 -13.63 -5.95
C ALA A 138 0.66 -12.55 -6.88
N GLU A 139 -0.02 -11.43 -7.06
CA GLU A 139 0.49 -10.32 -7.88
C GLU A 139 1.78 -9.71 -7.31
N LYS A 140 1.95 -9.71 -5.99
CA LYS A 140 3.21 -9.29 -5.34
C LYS A 140 4.38 -10.14 -5.84
N VAL A 141 4.19 -11.47 -5.90
CA VAL A 141 5.24 -12.41 -6.35
C VAL A 141 5.59 -12.18 -7.81
N ILE A 142 4.56 -11.99 -8.66
CA ILE A 142 4.75 -11.79 -10.11
C ILE A 142 5.62 -10.55 -10.32
N ARG A 143 5.25 -9.41 -9.73
CA ARG A 143 6.00 -8.15 -9.90
C ARG A 143 7.37 -8.19 -9.28
N PHE A 144 7.51 -8.83 -8.11
CA PHE A 144 8.83 -8.99 -7.52
C PHE A 144 9.77 -9.75 -8.46
N LYS A 145 9.29 -10.82 -9.12
CA LYS A 145 10.07 -11.57 -10.10
C LYS A 145 10.40 -10.79 -11.36
N GLU A 146 9.49 -9.93 -11.82
CA GLU A 146 9.73 -9.07 -12.98
C GLU A 146 10.87 -8.09 -12.73
N ASP A 147 10.92 -7.49 -11.52
CA ASP A 147 11.88 -6.43 -11.18
C ASP A 147 13.18 -6.99 -10.55
N PHE A 148 13.12 -8.16 -9.89
CA PHE A 148 14.20 -8.70 -9.04
C PHE A 148 14.44 -10.20 -9.23
N SER A 149 14.32 -10.73 -10.46
CA SER A 149 14.35 -12.17 -10.79
C SER A 149 15.58 -12.93 -10.30
N GLU A 150 16.73 -12.27 -10.20
CA GLU A 150 18.02 -12.89 -9.83
C GLU A 150 18.44 -12.61 -8.37
N MET A 151 17.61 -11.89 -7.61
CA MET A 151 17.98 -11.49 -6.26
C MET A 151 17.44 -12.45 -5.20
N GLU A 152 18.31 -12.83 -4.27
CA GLU A 152 17.92 -13.63 -3.10
C GLU A 152 17.27 -12.75 -2.04
N ILE A 153 16.13 -13.22 -1.51
CA ILE A 153 15.44 -12.60 -0.40
C ILE A 153 15.98 -13.17 0.90
N ASP A 154 16.55 -12.33 1.76
CA ASP A 154 17.02 -12.73 3.10
C ASP A 154 15.83 -12.98 4.03
N ALA A 155 14.84 -12.07 4.01
CA ALA A 155 13.63 -12.19 4.81
C ALA A 155 12.44 -11.44 4.16
N PHE A 156 11.23 -11.96 4.40
CA PHE A 156 9.97 -11.31 4.03
C PHE A 156 9.13 -11.00 5.27
N TYR A 157 8.71 -9.76 5.41
CA TYR A 157 7.93 -9.29 6.56
C TYR A 157 6.54 -8.86 6.10
N SER A 158 5.50 -9.46 6.68
CA SER A 158 4.10 -9.10 6.43
C SER A 158 3.23 -9.47 7.63
N ASP A 159 2.21 -8.66 7.91
CA ASP A 159 1.17 -8.95 8.88
C ASP A 159 0.00 -9.74 8.24
N SER A 160 0.00 -9.88 6.91
CA SER A 160 -1.11 -10.46 6.16
C SER A 160 -0.88 -11.92 5.77
N ARG A 161 -1.84 -12.79 6.15
CA ARG A 161 -1.87 -14.19 5.67
C ARG A 161 -2.04 -14.30 4.14
N SER A 162 -2.56 -13.27 3.48
CA SER A 162 -2.70 -13.26 2.02
C SER A 162 -1.35 -13.24 1.28
N ASP A 163 -0.27 -12.89 1.99
CA ASP A 163 1.07 -12.86 1.45
C ASP A 163 1.83 -14.19 1.59
N THR A 164 1.17 -15.24 2.11
CA THR A 164 1.73 -16.61 2.21
C THR A 164 2.24 -17.13 0.86
N TYR A 165 1.65 -16.72 -0.24
CA TYR A 165 2.14 -17.05 -1.59
C TYR A 165 3.55 -16.50 -1.86
N THR A 166 3.88 -15.33 -1.33
CA THR A 166 5.21 -14.74 -1.45
C THR A 166 6.24 -15.55 -0.68
N VAL A 167 5.86 -16.03 0.50
CA VAL A 167 6.70 -16.87 1.38
C VAL A 167 7.02 -18.22 0.75
N SER A 168 6.03 -18.90 0.15
CA SER A 168 6.20 -20.24 -0.43
C SER A 168 7.16 -20.26 -1.63
N TYR A 169 7.35 -19.14 -2.31
CA TYR A 169 8.20 -19.04 -3.49
C TYR A 169 9.67 -18.75 -3.20
N THR A 170 9.98 -18.29 -1.99
CA THR A 170 11.34 -17.84 -1.64
C THR A 170 12.23 -18.95 -1.08
N HIS A 171 11.77 -20.20 -0.97
CA HIS A 171 12.44 -21.30 -0.26
C HIS A 171 12.85 -20.97 1.20
N LEU A 172 12.35 -19.87 1.71
CA LEU A 172 12.62 -19.40 3.06
C LEU A 172 11.64 -20.06 4.03
N THR A 173 12.16 -20.83 4.96
CA THR A 173 11.48 -21.11 6.22
C THR A 173 11.46 -19.82 7.03
N LEU A 174 10.49 -18.95 6.77
CA LEU A 174 10.42 -17.63 7.40
C LEU A 174 9.89 -17.73 8.81
N PRO A 175 10.53 -17.04 9.75
CA PRO A 175 9.79 -16.53 10.87
C PRO A 175 8.86 -15.43 10.33
N THR A 176 7.59 -15.77 10.09
CA THR A 176 6.54 -14.77 9.92
C THR A 176 6.44 -14.05 11.25
N ILE A 177 7.06 -12.87 11.37
CA ILE A 177 6.94 -12.06 12.56
C ILE A 177 5.55 -11.45 12.50
N TYR A 178 4.58 -12.12 13.12
CA TYR A 178 3.32 -11.48 13.47
C TYR A 178 3.67 -10.39 14.49
N SER A 179 3.51 -9.12 14.10
CA SER A 179 3.54 -8.04 15.07
C SER A 179 2.37 -8.24 16.03
N VAL A 180 2.69 -8.46 17.29
CA VAL A 180 1.77 -8.34 18.42
C VAL A 180 1.36 -6.89 18.59
#